data_078045dd2683b4281ed82ed7063e8421
#
_entry.id   078045dd2683b4281ed82ed7063e8421
#
_cell.length_a   1.000
_cell.length_b   1.000
_cell.length_c   1.000
_cell.angle_alpha   90.00
_cell.angle_beta   90.00
_cell.angle_gamma   90.00
#
_symmetry.space_group_name_H-M   'P 1'
#
loop_
_entity.id
_entity.type
_entity.pdbx_description
1 polymer ?
#
loop_
_entity_poly.entity_id
_entity_poly.type
_entity_poly.pdbx_seq_one_letter_code
_entity_poly.pdbx_strand_id
1 'polypeptide(L)' 'MEHDEIMDKVRAVIVDQLGVEEDDVTEDASFVDDLNADSLDIVELVMALEEEFGISIPDEDAENIKTVGDAVAYITKN' A
#
# COMPACT_ATOMS: atom_id res chain seq x y z
N MET A 1 -7.33 13.32 5.99
CA MET A 1 -7.48 13.09 4.55
C MET A 1 -8.71 12.24 4.27
N GLU A 2 -9.33 12.48 3.15
CA GLU A 2 -10.45 11.67 2.76
C GLU A 2 -9.99 10.36 2.14
N HIS A 3 -10.87 9.36 2.17
CA HIS A 3 -10.57 8.03 1.66
C HIS A 3 -10.04 8.05 0.22
N ASP A 4 -10.68 8.82 -0.65
CA ASP A 4 -10.29 8.88 -2.06
C ASP A 4 -8.90 9.46 -2.25
N GLU A 5 -8.55 10.46 -1.46
CA GLU A 5 -7.22 11.06 -1.53
C GLU A 5 -6.15 10.07 -1.08
N ILE A 6 -6.45 9.34 -0.02
CA ILE A 6 -5.53 8.32 0.50
C ILE A 6 -5.37 7.21 -0.54
N MET A 7 -6.48 6.77 -1.12
CA MET A 7 -6.45 5.74 -2.15
C MET A 7 -5.62 6.17 -3.35
N ASP A 8 -5.79 7.41 -3.80
CA ASP A 8 -5.02 7.93 -4.94
C ASP A 8 -3.53 7.96 -4.64
N LYS A 9 -3.16 8.38 -3.44
CA LYS A 9 -1.75 8.44 -3.04
C LYS A 9 -1.16 7.04 -2.87
N VAL A 10 -1.90 6.13 -2.27
CA VAL A 10 -1.46 4.74 -2.11
C VAL A 10 -1.26 4.11 -3.48
N ARG A 11 -2.20 4.32 -4.39
CA ARG A 11 -2.09 3.81 -5.76
C ARG A 11 -0.83 4.32 -6.44
N ALA A 12 -0.56 5.62 -6.33
CA ALA A 12 0.63 6.21 -6.95
C ALA A 12 1.91 5.59 -6.41
N VAL A 13 1.99 5.37 -5.11
CA VAL A 13 3.14 4.75 -4.48
C VAL A 13 3.31 3.31 -4.98
N ILE A 14 2.22 2.56 -5.05
CA ILE A 14 2.26 1.17 -5.49
C ILE A 14 2.72 1.07 -6.95
N VAL A 15 2.18 1.91 -7.81
CA VAL A 15 2.57 1.94 -9.22
C VAL A 15 4.07 2.23 -9.34
N ASP A 16 4.55 3.18 -8.57
CA ASP A 16 5.96 3.56 -8.60
C ASP A 16 6.87 2.45 -8.07
N GLN A 17 6.49 1.80 -6.99
CA GLN A 17 7.33 0.78 -6.35
C GLN A 17 7.28 -0.57 -7.04
N LEU A 18 6.12 -0.97 -7.52
CA LEU A 18 5.92 -2.31 -8.10
C LEU A 18 5.92 -2.31 -9.63
N GLY A 19 5.83 -1.15 -10.24
CA GLY A 19 5.81 -1.05 -11.70
C GLY A 19 4.54 -1.64 -12.32
N VAL A 20 3.43 -1.61 -11.59
CA VAL A 20 2.14 -2.10 -12.08
C VAL A 20 1.33 -0.93 -12.63
N GLU A 21 0.25 -1.24 -13.34
CA GLU A 21 -0.62 -0.21 -13.89
C GLU A 21 -1.64 0.26 -12.85
N GLU A 22 -2.06 1.51 -12.97
CA GLU A 22 -3.06 2.06 -12.06
C GLU A 22 -4.33 1.24 -12.02
N ASP A 23 -4.75 0.71 -13.15
CA ASP A 23 -5.97 -0.09 -13.24
C ASP A 23 -5.87 -1.42 -12.48
N ASP A 24 -4.66 -1.90 -12.24
CA ASP A 24 -4.44 -3.12 -11.47
C ASP A 24 -4.52 -2.88 -9.97
N VAL A 25 -4.43 -1.62 -9.55
CA VAL A 25 -4.41 -1.27 -8.13
C VAL A 25 -5.83 -0.94 -7.68
N THR A 26 -6.55 -1.97 -7.27
CA THR A 26 -7.89 -1.83 -6.71
C THR A 26 -7.84 -2.15 -5.23
N GLU A 27 -8.89 -1.79 -4.49
CA GLU A 27 -8.93 -2.06 -3.05
C GLU A 27 -8.84 -3.55 -2.72
N ASP A 28 -9.38 -4.39 -3.60
CA ASP A 28 -9.37 -5.84 -3.40
C ASP A 28 -8.07 -6.50 -3.85
N ALA A 29 -7.19 -5.76 -4.53
CA ALA A 29 -5.96 -6.34 -5.06
C ALA A 29 -5.05 -6.79 -3.93
N SER A 30 -4.60 -8.03 -4.00
CA SER A 30 -3.61 -8.58 -3.08
C SER A 30 -2.21 -8.22 -3.59
N PHE A 31 -1.35 -7.74 -2.70
CA PHE A 31 0.01 -7.38 -3.11
C PHE A 31 0.77 -8.58 -3.67
N VAL A 32 0.59 -9.74 -3.05
CA VAL A 32 1.31 -10.95 -3.46
C VAL A 32 0.64 -11.62 -4.65
N ASP A 33 -0.68 -11.85 -4.56
CA ASP A 33 -1.40 -12.64 -5.56
C ASP A 33 -1.73 -11.86 -6.83
N ASP A 34 -2.13 -10.60 -6.68
CA ASP A 34 -2.57 -9.80 -7.82
C ASP A 34 -1.50 -8.91 -8.39
N LEU A 35 -0.62 -8.40 -7.54
CA LEU A 35 0.40 -7.45 -7.94
C LEU A 35 1.81 -8.08 -7.99
N ASN A 36 1.90 -9.36 -7.69
CA ASN A 36 3.15 -10.13 -7.76
C ASN A 36 4.30 -9.56 -6.91
N ALA A 37 3.97 -8.94 -5.79
CA ALA A 37 4.98 -8.41 -4.89
C ALA A 37 5.58 -9.55 -4.06
N ASP A 38 6.89 -9.57 -3.95
CA ASP A 38 7.56 -10.51 -3.04
C ASP A 38 7.79 -9.82 -1.68
N SER A 39 8.44 -10.51 -0.76
CA SER A 39 8.67 -9.98 0.59
C SER A 39 9.46 -8.68 0.57
N LEU A 40 10.44 -8.59 -0.30
CA LEU A 40 11.28 -7.41 -0.41
C LEU A 40 10.51 -6.22 -0.96
N ASP A 41 9.67 -6.48 -1.96
CA ASP A 41 8.82 -5.45 -2.54
C ASP A 41 7.86 -4.89 -1.49
N ILE A 42 7.31 -5.75 -0.64
CA ILE A 42 6.39 -5.32 0.41
C ILE A 42 7.10 -4.45 1.43
N VAL A 43 8.32 -4.83 1.84
CA VAL A 43 9.09 -4.02 2.78
C VAL A 43 9.36 -2.63 2.21
N GLU A 44 9.79 -2.56 0.96
CA GLU A 44 10.05 -1.29 0.31
C GLU A 44 8.79 -0.46 0.15
N LEU A 45 7.68 -1.11 -0.18
CA LEU A 45 6.39 -0.44 -0.31
C LEU A 45 5.94 0.16 1.01
N VAL A 46 6.05 -0.60 2.10
CA VAL A 46 5.70 -0.11 3.43
C VAL A 46 6.53 1.11 3.79
N MET A 47 7.83 1.07 3.53
CA MET A 47 8.71 2.20 3.80
C MET A 47 8.31 3.43 2.97
N ALA A 48 7.96 3.22 1.72
CA ALA A 48 7.53 4.32 0.86
C ALA A 48 6.23 4.94 1.35
N LEU A 49 5.30 4.12 1.82
CA LEU A 49 4.05 4.60 2.39
C LEU A 49 4.29 5.40 3.67
N GLU A 50 5.21 4.94 4.50
CA GLU A 50 5.56 5.67 5.71
C GLU A 50 6.10 7.06 5.39
N GLU A 51 6.94 7.17 4.37
CA GLU A 51 7.49 8.44 3.95
C GLU A 51 6.44 9.35 3.32
N GLU A 52 5.57 8.78 2.49
CA GLU A 52 4.56 9.56 1.77
C GLU A 52 3.54 10.17 2.72
N PHE A 53 3.15 9.43 3.74
CA PHE A 53 2.12 9.86 4.68
C PHE A 53 2.66 10.37 6.03
N GLY A 54 3.96 10.28 6.22
CA GLY A 54 4.58 10.71 7.48
C GLY A 54 4.12 9.93 8.69
N ILE A 55 3.94 8.62 8.54
CA ILE A 55 3.48 7.74 9.61
C ILE A 55 4.49 6.61 9.84
N SER A 56 4.32 5.90 10.94
CA SER A 56 5.09 4.69 11.24
C SER A 56 4.19 3.48 11.15
N ILE A 57 4.65 2.46 10.45
CA ILE A 57 3.91 1.19 10.34
C ILE A 57 4.79 0.11 10.98
N PRO A 58 4.47 -0.34 12.21
CA PRO A 58 5.24 -1.41 12.85
C PRO A 58 5.18 -2.69 12.03
N ASP A 59 6.19 -3.52 12.14
CA ASP A 59 6.26 -4.78 11.40
C ASP A 59 5.04 -5.66 11.63
N GLU A 60 4.52 -5.68 12.87
CA GLU A 60 3.32 -6.44 13.19
C GLU A 60 2.12 -6.00 12.35
N ASP A 61 1.97 -4.70 12.19
CA ASP A 61 0.87 -4.16 11.42
C ASP A 61 1.09 -4.38 9.92
N ALA A 62 2.33 -4.25 9.48
CA ALA A 62 2.68 -4.48 8.08
C ALA A 62 2.34 -5.91 7.65
N GLU A 63 2.52 -6.88 8.54
CA GLU A 63 2.18 -8.27 8.25
C GLU A 63 0.70 -8.48 7.98
N ASN A 64 -0.15 -7.62 8.54
CA ASN A 64 -1.59 -7.70 8.36
C ASN A 64 -2.08 -6.94 7.14
N ILE A 65 -1.22 -6.15 6.51
CA ILE A 65 -1.58 -5.41 5.31
C ILE A 65 -1.32 -6.32 4.11
N LYS A 66 -2.37 -6.96 3.64
CA LYS A 66 -2.28 -7.93 2.54
C LYS A 66 -2.87 -7.41 1.25
N THR A 67 -3.81 -6.48 1.32
CA THR A 67 -4.45 -5.90 0.15
C THR A 67 -4.27 -4.39 0.16
N VAL A 68 -4.53 -3.78 -0.99
CA VAL A 68 -4.50 -2.32 -1.12
C VAL A 68 -5.48 -1.69 -0.14
N GLY A 69 -6.67 -2.27 -0.01
CA GLY A 69 -7.68 -1.79 0.93
C GLY A 69 -7.22 -1.82 2.38
N ASP A 70 -6.47 -2.86 2.74
CA ASP A 70 -5.90 -2.96 4.09
C ASP A 70 -4.95 -1.80 4.37
N ALA A 71 -4.12 -1.45 3.39
CA ALA A 71 -3.19 -0.33 3.52
C ALA A 71 -3.93 0.99 3.65
N VAL A 72 -4.94 1.21 2.82
CA VAL A 72 -5.76 2.42 2.87
C VAL A 72 -6.46 2.53 4.21
N ALA A 73 -7.03 1.44 4.69
CA ALA A 73 -7.73 1.42 5.98
C ALA A 73 -6.78 1.75 7.12
N TYR A 74 -5.58 1.20 7.09
CA TYR A 74 -4.58 1.45 8.13
C TYR A 74 -4.20 2.95 8.15
N ILE A 75 -3.93 3.50 7.00
CA ILE A 75 -3.53 4.90 6.89
C ILE A 75 -4.68 5.83 7.30
N THR A 76 -5.90 5.46 6.94
CA THR A 76 -7.09 6.25 7.30
C THR A 76 -7.27 6.34 8.81
N LYS A 77 -6.91 5.30 9.55
CA LYS A 77 -7.03 5.28 11.01
C LYS A 77 -5.93 6.07 11.71
N ASN A 78 -4.86 6.31 11.03
CA ASN A 78 -3.75 7.11 11.55
C ASN A 78 -3.89 8.56 11.09
#